data_4005ba7253044cc1b225df8e361c6bfc
#
_entry.id   4005ba7253044cc1b225df8e361c6bfc
#
_cell.length_a   1.000
_cell.length_b   1.000
_cell.length_c   1.000
_cell.angle_alpha   90.00
_cell.angle_beta   90.00
_cell.angle_gamma   90.00
#
_symmetry.space_group_name_H-M   'P 1'
#
loop_
_entity.id
_entity.type
_entity.pdbx_description
1 polymer ?
#
loop_
_entity_poly.entity_id
_entity_poly.type
_entity_poly.pdbx_seq_one_letter_code
_entity_poly.pdbx_strand_id
1 'polypeptide(L)'
;VRIFLDVVTANRSQFLFLAREQYGGSLPVRQAIGRLREDISSDLAADLSLMPKLQHLDIAGLSVMADLIVKSVFATLPDIIDPPAEALPEHLTPQAKITQQLRFIFIGLKHWQGLGSTE
;
A
#
# COMPACT_ATOMS: atom_id res chain seq x y z
N VAL A 1 2.73 -9.54 -2.25
CA VAL A 1 3.13 -9.23 -0.87
C VAL A 1 4.54 -9.73 -0.57
N ARG A 2 4.85 -10.96 -0.98
CA ARG A 2 6.17 -11.56 -0.72
C ARG A 2 7.32 -10.76 -1.34
N ILE A 3 7.17 -10.36 -2.60
CA ILE A 3 8.20 -9.57 -3.30
C ILE A 3 8.42 -8.24 -2.58
N PHE A 4 7.33 -7.61 -2.16
CA PHE A 4 7.39 -6.36 -1.40
C PHE A 4 8.15 -6.56 -0.08
N LEU A 5 7.85 -7.62 0.67
CA LEU A 5 8.52 -7.91 1.94
C LEU A 5 10.02 -8.16 1.74
N ASP A 6 10.39 -8.85 0.66
CA ASP A 6 11.80 -9.08 0.33
C ASP A 6 12.52 -7.77 0.03
N VAL A 7 11.89 -6.86 -0.71
CA VAL A 7 12.45 -5.54 -1.00
C VAL A 7 12.64 -4.72 0.28
N VAL A 8 11.65 -4.72 1.17
CA VAL A 8 11.73 -4.01 2.45
C VAL A 8 12.89 -4.56 3.29
N THR A 9 13.02 -5.89 3.38
CA THR A 9 14.07 -6.53 4.14
C THR A 9 15.46 -6.19 3.57
N ALA A 10 15.61 -6.21 2.26
CA ALA A 10 16.86 -5.90 1.59
C ALA A 10 17.27 -4.42 1.75
N ASN A 11 16.30 -3.52 1.94
CA ASN A 11 16.53 -2.09 2.05
C ASN A 11 16.04 -1.54 3.39
N ARG A 12 16.27 -2.29 4.45
CA ARG A 12 15.68 -2.01 5.76
C ARG A 12 15.93 -0.59 6.26
N SER A 13 17.15 -0.07 6.14
CA SER A 13 17.50 1.26 6.63
C SER A 13 16.70 2.36 5.95
N GLN A 14 16.55 2.26 4.63
CA GLN A 14 15.80 3.23 3.85
C GLN A 14 14.32 3.20 4.21
N PHE A 15 13.73 2.01 4.30
CA PHE A 15 12.33 1.89 4.68
C PHE A 15 12.06 2.27 6.13
N LEU A 16 13.02 2.02 7.03
CA LEU A 16 12.90 2.47 8.41
C LEU A 16 12.85 4.00 8.50
N PHE A 17 13.71 4.67 7.74
CA PHE A 17 13.68 6.13 7.64
C PHE A 17 12.32 6.62 7.16
N LEU A 18 11.81 6.05 6.05
CA LEU A 18 10.50 6.41 5.52
C LEU A 18 9.38 6.18 6.53
N ALA A 19 9.41 5.03 7.22
CA ALA A 19 8.39 4.68 8.20
C ALA A 19 8.37 5.67 9.37
N ARG A 20 9.54 6.12 9.82
CA ARG A 20 9.63 7.06 10.94
C ARG A 20 9.28 8.48 10.55
N GLU A 21 9.69 8.90 9.36
CA GLU A 21 9.57 10.30 8.93
C GLU A 21 8.24 10.63 8.25
N GLN A 22 7.45 9.61 7.86
CA GLN A 22 6.19 9.86 7.15
C GLN A 22 5.18 10.66 7.99
N TYR A 23 5.27 10.60 9.31
CA TYR A 23 4.36 11.32 10.21
C TYR A 23 5.07 12.28 11.16
N GLY A 24 6.35 12.07 11.46
CA GLY A 24 7.06 12.79 12.51
C GLY A 24 8.22 13.64 12.04
N GLY A 25 8.60 13.58 10.78
CA GLY A 25 9.71 14.34 10.25
C GLY A 25 9.39 15.81 10.02
N SER A 26 10.39 16.58 9.56
CA SER A 26 10.19 17.97 9.19
C SER A 26 9.19 18.09 8.04
N LEU A 27 8.59 19.28 7.89
CA LEU A 27 7.63 19.51 6.82
C LEU A 27 8.23 19.22 5.43
N PRO A 28 9.45 19.68 5.08
CA PRO A 28 10.03 19.32 3.79
C PRO A 28 10.20 17.82 3.58
N VAL A 29 10.58 17.08 4.63
CA VAL A 29 10.75 15.62 4.55
C VAL A 29 9.39 14.95 4.36
N ARG A 30 8.37 15.35 5.12
CA ARG A 30 7.02 14.79 4.95
C ARG A 30 6.47 15.05 3.56
N GLN A 31 6.70 16.24 3.01
CA GLN A 31 6.28 16.58 1.65
C GLN A 31 6.99 15.73 0.61
N ALA A 32 8.29 15.50 0.80
CA ALA A 32 9.07 14.64 -0.10
C ALA A 32 8.56 13.19 -0.07
N ILE A 33 8.24 12.67 1.12
CA ILE A 33 7.69 11.33 1.28
C ILE A 33 6.29 11.25 0.65
N GLY A 34 5.47 12.28 0.82
CA GLY A 34 4.15 12.36 0.18
C GLY A 34 4.25 12.29 -1.34
N ARG A 35 5.18 13.05 -1.94
CA ARG A 35 5.42 12.98 -3.38
C ARG A 35 5.89 11.61 -3.82
N LEU A 36 6.77 10.99 -3.05
CA LEU A 36 7.23 9.63 -3.33
C LEU A 36 6.07 8.64 -3.34
N ARG A 37 5.18 8.72 -2.37
CA ARG A 37 3.98 7.87 -2.33
C ARG A 37 3.09 8.10 -3.54
N GLU A 38 2.90 9.35 -3.93
CA GLU A 38 2.11 9.68 -5.12
C GLU A 38 2.72 9.11 -6.39
N ASP A 39 4.03 9.20 -6.52
CA ASP A 39 4.76 8.64 -7.67
C ASP A 39 4.62 7.12 -7.71
N ILE A 40 4.79 6.46 -6.57
CA ILE A 40 4.61 5.00 -6.47
C ILE A 40 3.17 4.62 -6.82
N SER A 41 2.19 5.37 -6.33
CA SER A 41 0.78 5.13 -6.61
C SER A 41 0.48 5.27 -8.10
N SER A 42 1.01 6.30 -8.75
CA SER A 42 0.84 6.51 -10.20
C SER A 42 1.46 5.37 -11.00
N ASP A 43 2.66 4.97 -10.65
CA ASP A 43 3.35 3.86 -11.32
C ASP A 43 2.58 2.55 -11.13
N LEU A 44 2.07 2.30 -9.93
CA LEU A 44 1.27 1.13 -9.64
C LEU A 44 -0.03 1.13 -10.45
N ALA A 45 -0.72 2.27 -10.53
CA ALA A 45 -1.94 2.39 -11.32
C ALA A 45 -1.68 2.05 -12.80
N ALA A 46 -0.56 2.53 -13.34
CA ALA A 46 -0.16 2.22 -14.71
C ALA A 46 0.08 0.72 -14.90
N ASP A 47 0.78 0.09 -13.96
CA ASP A 47 1.03 -1.36 -14.01
C ASP A 47 -0.27 -2.16 -13.90
N LEU A 48 -1.16 -1.76 -13.00
CA LEU A 48 -2.45 -2.41 -12.82
C LEU A 48 -3.33 -2.31 -14.07
N SER A 49 -3.23 -1.22 -14.83
CA SER A 49 -3.99 -1.04 -16.06
C SER A 49 -3.66 -2.09 -17.12
N LEU A 50 -2.51 -2.73 -17.01
CA LEU A 50 -2.07 -3.76 -17.94
C LEU A 50 -2.56 -5.16 -17.55
N MET A 51 -3.16 -5.33 -16.39
CA MET A 51 -3.62 -6.63 -15.91
C MET A 51 -4.97 -7.00 -16.55
N PRO A 52 -5.08 -8.17 -17.18
CA PRO A 52 -6.34 -8.57 -17.85
C PRO A 52 -7.55 -8.56 -16.93
N LYS A 53 -7.39 -8.94 -15.66
CA LYS A 53 -8.49 -9.01 -14.70
C LYS A 53 -9.02 -7.65 -14.28
N LEU A 54 -8.30 -6.56 -14.58
CA LEU A 54 -8.65 -5.21 -14.15
C LEU A 54 -9.08 -4.32 -15.30
N GLN A 55 -9.31 -4.89 -16.48
CA GLN A 55 -9.67 -4.11 -17.68
C GLN A 55 -11.04 -3.44 -17.57
N HIS A 56 -11.88 -3.88 -16.65
CA HIS A 56 -13.19 -3.28 -16.42
C HIS A 56 -13.11 -1.97 -15.62
N LEU A 57 -11.95 -1.66 -15.04
CA LEU A 57 -11.76 -0.45 -14.24
C LEU A 57 -11.38 0.73 -15.13
N ASP A 58 -11.98 1.88 -14.87
CA ASP A 58 -11.57 3.13 -15.47
C ASP A 58 -10.33 3.69 -14.77
N ILE A 59 -9.80 4.81 -15.28
CA ILE A 59 -8.61 5.45 -14.72
C ILE A 59 -8.86 5.84 -13.26
N ALA A 60 -10.05 6.34 -12.95
CA ALA A 60 -10.39 6.73 -11.58
C ALA A 60 -10.37 5.53 -10.63
N GLY A 61 -10.95 4.41 -11.05
CA GLY A 61 -10.94 3.18 -10.25
C GLY A 61 -9.54 2.65 -10.01
N LEU A 62 -8.69 2.67 -11.05
CA LEU A 62 -7.30 2.24 -10.93
C LEU A 62 -6.52 3.14 -9.98
N SER A 63 -6.75 4.44 -10.02
CA SER A 63 -6.09 5.40 -9.13
C SER A 63 -6.50 5.20 -7.68
N VAL A 64 -7.80 4.98 -7.42
CA VAL A 64 -8.29 4.70 -6.06
C VAL A 64 -7.68 3.41 -5.53
N MET A 65 -7.64 2.37 -6.34
CA MET A 65 -7.04 1.08 -5.96
C MET A 65 -5.57 1.23 -5.61
N ALA A 66 -4.79 1.87 -6.50
CA ALA A 66 -3.37 2.05 -6.29
C ALA A 66 -3.09 2.87 -5.02
N ASP A 67 -3.84 3.93 -4.80
CA ASP A 67 -3.69 4.78 -3.62
C ASP A 67 -3.98 4.01 -2.33
N LEU A 68 -5.04 3.20 -2.31
CA LEU A 68 -5.36 2.38 -1.14
C LEU A 68 -4.28 1.35 -0.85
N ILE A 69 -3.76 0.70 -1.89
CA ILE A 69 -2.67 -0.28 -1.74
C ILE A 69 -1.44 0.40 -1.15
N VAL A 70 -1.03 1.52 -1.71
CA VAL A 70 0.17 2.24 -1.27
C VAL A 70 0.00 2.73 0.16
N LYS A 71 -1.13 3.33 0.49
CA LYS A 71 -1.41 3.79 1.86
C LYS A 71 -1.42 2.65 2.87
N SER A 72 -2.03 1.53 2.52
CA SER A 72 -2.07 0.35 3.39
C SER A 72 -0.66 -0.19 3.66
N VAL A 73 0.16 -0.24 2.63
CA VAL A 73 1.55 -0.70 2.73
C VAL A 73 2.36 0.25 3.61
N PHE A 74 2.31 1.55 3.35
CA PHE A 74 3.07 2.53 4.13
C PHE A 74 2.63 2.58 5.59
N ALA A 75 1.34 2.44 5.87
CA ALA A 75 0.83 2.40 7.23
C ALA A 75 1.31 1.17 8.01
N THR A 76 1.61 0.08 7.31
CA THR A 76 2.06 -1.17 7.94
C THR A 76 3.58 -1.25 8.08
N LEU A 77 4.34 -0.39 7.36
CA LEU A 77 5.80 -0.43 7.38
C LEU A 77 6.41 -0.42 8.79
N PRO A 78 5.98 0.44 9.74
CA PRO A 78 6.57 0.44 11.06
C PRO A 78 6.51 -0.92 11.75
N ASP A 79 5.40 -1.62 11.62
CA ASP A 79 5.20 -2.93 12.27
C ASP A 79 5.97 -4.04 11.56
N ILE A 80 6.22 -3.90 10.26
CA ILE A 80 7.03 -4.86 9.50
C ILE A 80 8.51 -4.71 9.84
N ILE A 81 8.98 -3.48 9.95
CA ILE A 81 10.41 -3.18 10.16
C ILE A 81 10.79 -3.41 11.62
N ASP A 82 9.90 -3.04 12.55
CA ASP A 82 10.10 -3.15 13.98
C ASP A 82 8.92 -3.92 14.59
N PRO A 83 8.89 -5.24 14.43
CA PRO A 83 7.75 -6.03 14.87
C PRO A 83 7.58 -5.99 16.38
N PRO A 84 6.34 -6.20 16.88
CA PRO A 84 6.07 -6.25 18.31
C PRO A 84 6.94 -7.29 19.01
N ALA A 85 7.36 -6.99 20.23
CA ALA A 85 8.21 -7.90 21.02
C ALA A 85 7.48 -9.20 21.38
N GLU A 86 6.15 -9.16 21.50
CA GLU A 86 5.35 -10.33 21.81
C GLU A 86 4.96 -11.09 20.54
N ALA A 87 4.99 -12.42 20.63
CA ALA A 87 4.50 -13.25 19.53
C ALA A 87 3.00 -13.05 19.35
N LEU A 88 2.59 -12.72 18.12
CA LEU A 88 1.19 -12.57 17.78
C LEU A 88 0.66 -13.85 17.12
N PRO A 89 -0.65 -14.16 17.28
CA PRO A 89 -1.28 -15.17 16.45
C PRO A 89 -1.02 -14.87 14.97
N GLU A 90 -0.91 -15.90 14.16
CA GLU A 90 -0.53 -15.77 12.74
C GLU A 90 -1.42 -14.76 12.00
N HIS A 91 -2.73 -14.77 12.25
CA HIS A 91 -3.67 -13.89 11.56
C HIS A 91 -3.59 -12.41 11.99
N LEU A 92 -2.87 -12.11 13.07
CA LEU A 92 -2.68 -10.76 13.59
C LEU A 92 -1.29 -10.20 13.30
N THR A 93 -0.43 -10.96 12.62
CA THR A 93 0.88 -10.44 12.21
C THR A 93 0.70 -9.32 11.19
N PRO A 94 1.64 -8.36 11.12
CA PRO A 94 1.57 -7.30 10.12
C PRO A 94 1.45 -7.83 8.69
N GLN A 95 2.17 -8.90 8.38
CA GLN A 95 2.14 -9.54 7.07
C GLN A 95 0.77 -10.12 6.74
N ALA A 96 0.13 -10.78 7.70
CA ALA A 96 -1.20 -11.34 7.53
C ALA A 96 -2.25 -10.24 7.38
N LYS A 97 -2.15 -9.17 8.17
CA LYS A 97 -3.08 -8.04 8.08
C LYS A 97 -3.03 -7.37 6.71
N ILE A 98 -1.82 -7.11 6.20
CA ILE A 98 -1.69 -6.47 4.89
C ILE A 98 -2.23 -7.37 3.78
N THR A 99 -1.99 -8.68 3.87
CA THR A 99 -2.53 -9.64 2.92
C THR A 99 -4.05 -9.62 2.92
N GLN A 100 -4.68 -9.58 4.10
CA GLN A 100 -6.13 -9.49 4.21
C GLN A 100 -6.67 -8.18 3.66
N GLN A 101 -6.01 -7.06 3.93
CA GLN A 101 -6.40 -5.76 3.40
C GLN A 101 -6.37 -5.74 1.87
N LEU A 102 -5.31 -6.28 1.28
CA LEU A 102 -5.21 -6.38 -0.16
C LEU A 102 -6.30 -7.28 -0.74
N ARG A 103 -6.65 -8.37 -0.07
CA ARG A 103 -7.77 -9.22 -0.48
C ARG A 103 -9.08 -8.46 -0.51
N PHE A 104 -9.35 -7.66 0.52
CA PHE A 104 -10.55 -6.83 0.56
C PHE A 104 -10.61 -5.89 -0.63
N ILE A 105 -9.50 -5.23 -0.93
CA ILE A 105 -9.40 -4.31 -2.05
C ILE A 105 -9.70 -5.04 -3.37
N PHE A 106 -9.06 -6.20 -3.59
CA PHE A 106 -9.25 -6.96 -4.82
C PHE A 106 -10.66 -7.53 -4.97
N ILE A 107 -11.26 -7.99 -3.87
CA ILE A 107 -12.63 -8.49 -3.90
C ILE A 107 -13.62 -7.35 -4.19
N GLY A 108 -13.42 -6.19 -3.55
CA GLY A 108 -14.27 -5.03 -3.77
C GLY A 108 -14.24 -4.51 -5.20
N LEU A 109 -13.10 -4.66 -5.87
CA LEU A 109 -12.95 -4.22 -7.25
C LEU A 109 -13.84 -4.96 -8.23
N LYS A 110 -14.19 -6.21 -7.95
CA LYS A 110 -15.10 -6.96 -8.81
C LYS A 110 -16.46 -6.28 -8.94
N HIS A 111 -16.84 -5.47 -7.98
CA HIS A 111 -18.13 -4.81 -7.92
C HIS A 111 -18.04 -3.29 -8.10
N TRP A 112 -16.85 -2.78 -8.46
CA TRP A 112 -16.64 -1.36 -8.66
C TRP A 112 -17.42 -0.86 -9.87
N GLN A 113 -18.20 0.19 -9.68
CA GLN A 113 -19.07 0.76 -10.72
C GLN A 113 -18.67 2.19 -11.10
N GLY A 114 -17.56 2.69 -10.55
CA GLY A 114 -17.08 4.04 -10.83
C GLY A 114 -17.51 5.06 -9.80
N LEU A 115 -16.89 6.23 -9.87
CA LEU A 115 -17.10 7.30 -8.89
C LEU A 115 -18.50 7.91 -8.93
N GLY A 116 -19.20 7.81 -10.06
CA GLY A 116 -20.56 8.32 -10.20
C GLY A 116 -21.65 7.40 -9.68
N SER A 117 -21.28 6.23 -9.20
CA SER A 117 -22.22 5.25 -8.68
C SER A 117 -22.74 5.70 -7.31
N THR A 118 -24.06 5.70 -7.12
CA THR A 118 -24.70 6.02 -5.85
C THR A 118 -25.45 4.80 -5.35
N GLU A 119 -25.22 4.46 -4.12
CA GLU A 119 -25.88 3.33 -3.47
C GLU A 119 -26.63 3.76 -2.23
#